data_67f7f5fdd9fe825674dbbbffc70d1f91
#
_entry.id   67f7f5fdd9fe825674dbbbffc70d1f91
#
_cell.length_a   1.000
_cell.length_b   1.000
_cell.length_c   1.000
_cell.angle_alpha   90.00
_cell.angle_beta   90.00
_cell.angle_gamma   90.00
#
_symmetry.space_group_name_H-M   'P 1'
#
loop_
_entity.id
_entity.type
_entity.pdbx_description
1 polymer ?
#
loop_
_entity_poly.entity_id
_entity_poly.type
_entity_poly.pdbx_seq_one_letter_code
_entity_poly.pdbx_strand_id
1 'polypeptide(L)'
;MKTWICEICGDAYLGEGKPTSCPFCGARAAFMKEGKDAHPVTEVKEALCELTMKNLEETLKLEMDANAIYLCMAAKTDSYEVMKMYKRLANVELEHANICRKLLQINMPEVGSELCSDKTQENFQKTLDLEDHAANLYAEFAKSSVEKHVKIMFTALNQAEMDHIELIKNYL
;
A
#
# COMPACT_ATOMS: atom_id res chain seq x y z
N MET A 1 -24.98 -10.61 4.71
CA MET A 1 -23.78 -10.06 4.05
C MET A 1 -23.89 -8.55 3.99
N LYS A 2 -22.80 -7.82 4.30
CA LYS A 2 -22.74 -6.35 4.31
C LYS A 2 -21.64 -5.86 3.37
N THR A 3 -21.76 -4.62 2.94
CA THR A 3 -20.71 -3.91 2.20
C THR A 3 -19.89 -3.06 3.18
N TRP A 4 -18.61 -3.35 3.27
CA TRP A 4 -17.63 -2.58 4.05
C TRP A 4 -16.73 -1.84 3.08
N ILE A 5 -16.63 -0.54 3.19
CA ILE A 5 -15.77 0.30 2.34
C ILE A 5 -14.56 0.77 3.13
N CYS A 6 -13.40 0.68 2.51
CA CYS A 6 -12.17 1.22 3.08
C CYS A 6 -12.10 2.74 2.85
N GLU A 7 -11.96 3.50 3.93
CA GLU A 7 -11.83 4.96 3.83
C GLU A 7 -10.48 5.42 3.25
N ILE A 8 -9.51 4.50 3.07
CA ILE A 8 -8.21 4.82 2.47
C ILE A 8 -8.23 4.56 0.96
N CYS A 9 -8.45 3.34 0.49
CA CYS A 9 -8.43 3.02 -0.94
C CYS A 9 -9.76 3.22 -1.67
N GLY A 10 -10.87 3.22 -0.93
CA GLY A 10 -12.23 3.33 -1.49
C GLY A 10 -12.84 2.00 -1.91
N ASP A 11 -12.10 0.88 -1.83
CA ASP A 11 -12.59 -0.42 -2.28
C ASP A 11 -13.55 -1.08 -1.29
N ALA A 12 -14.47 -1.89 -1.84
CA ALA A 12 -15.54 -2.54 -1.10
C ALA A 12 -15.22 -4.02 -0.80
N TYR A 13 -15.28 -4.39 0.48
CA TYR A 13 -15.29 -5.77 0.93
C TYR A 13 -16.72 -6.23 1.23
N LEU A 14 -17.08 -7.42 0.73
CA LEU A 14 -18.38 -8.05 0.96
C LEU A 14 -18.23 -9.19 1.98
N GLY A 15 -18.85 -9.04 3.16
CA GLY A 15 -18.71 -10.03 4.22
C GLY A 15 -19.77 -9.90 5.31
N GLU A 16 -19.87 -10.91 6.17
CA GLU A 16 -20.81 -10.90 7.30
C GLU A 16 -20.37 -9.91 8.39
N GLY A 17 -19.08 -9.79 8.61
CA GLY A 17 -18.47 -8.92 9.61
C GLY A 17 -17.44 -7.97 9.04
N LYS A 18 -17.08 -6.97 9.85
CA LYS A 18 -16.00 -6.04 9.55
C LYS A 18 -14.67 -6.79 9.53
N PRO A 19 -13.86 -6.66 8.48
CA PRO A 19 -12.54 -7.29 8.44
C PRO A 19 -11.57 -6.61 9.42
N THR A 20 -10.55 -7.36 9.87
CA THR A 20 -9.50 -6.87 10.77
C THR A 20 -8.54 -5.87 10.12
N SER A 21 -8.44 -5.93 8.79
CA SER A 21 -7.74 -4.98 7.93
C SER A 21 -8.41 -4.96 6.56
N CYS A 22 -8.14 -3.92 5.78
CA CYS A 22 -8.60 -3.86 4.40
C CYS A 22 -7.93 -4.97 3.57
N PRO A 23 -8.71 -5.87 2.92
CA PRO A 23 -8.13 -6.95 2.12
C PRO A 23 -7.51 -6.46 0.80
N PHE A 24 -7.49 -5.18 0.51
CA PHE A 24 -6.90 -4.59 -0.69
C PHE A 24 -5.61 -3.83 -0.37
N CYS A 25 -5.66 -2.78 0.44
CA CYS A 25 -4.54 -1.91 0.76
C CYS A 25 -3.93 -2.12 2.17
N GLY A 26 -4.33 -3.13 2.93
CA GLY A 26 -3.79 -3.40 4.27
C GLY A 26 -4.24 -2.44 5.39
N ALA A 27 -4.90 -1.33 5.08
CA ALA A 27 -5.32 -0.35 6.09
C ALA A 27 -6.11 -1.00 7.23
N ARG A 28 -5.83 -0.60 8.47
CA ARG A 28 -6.37 -1.24 9.68
C ARG A 28 -7.89 -1.10 9.79
N ALA A 29 -8.51 -1.96 10.59
CA ALA A 29 -9.96 -2.05 10.78
C ALA A 29 -10.64 -0.71 11.11
N ALA A 30 -9.94 0.24 11.72
CA ALA A 30 -10.47 1.56 12.02
C ALA A 30 -10.97 2.31 10.78
N PHE A 31 -10.34 2.05 9.61
CA PHE A 31 -10.68 2.64 8.32
C PHE A 31 -11.76 1.88 7.53
N MET A 32 -12.22 0.72 8.03
CA MET A 32 -13.33 0.00 7.40
C MET A 32 -14.66 0.48 7.96
N LYS A 33 -15.56 0.96 7.12
CA LYS A 33 -16.91 1.46 7.49
C LYS A 33 -17.99 0.73 6.74
N GLU A 34 -19.21 0.66 7.29
CA GLU A 34 -20.37 0.25 6.49
C GLU A 34 -20.57 1.22 5.32
N GLY A 35 -20.93 0.70 4.15
CA GLY A 35 -20.91 1.48 2.90
C GLY A 35 -21.64 2.82 2.97
N LYS A 36 -22.77 2.87 3.72
CA LYS A 36 -23.54 4.12 3.90
C LYS A 36 -22.83 5.21 4.73
N ASP A 37 -21.83 4.82 5.54
CA ASP A 37 -21.12 5.70 6.49
C ASP A 37 -19.66 5.96 6.05
N ALA A 38 -19.26 5.46 4.86
CA ALA A 38 -17.90 5.56 4.37
C ALA A 38 -17.67 6.87 3.60
N HIS A 39 -16.52 7.50 3.88
CA HIS A 39 -16.06 8.72 3.22
C HIS A 39 -14.59 8.56 2.81
N PRO A 40 -14.31 7.87 1.68
CA PRO A 40 -12.94 7.59 1.26
C PRO A 40 -12.13 8.86 1.00
N VAL A 41 -10.87 8.86 1.44
CA VAL A 41 -9.94 9.98 1.20
C VAL A 41 -9.72 10.23 -0.28
N THR A 42 -9.83 9.20 -1.11
CA THR A 42 -9.70 9.28 -2.58
C THR A 42 -10.85 10.00 -3.27
N GLU A 43 -11.98 10.21 -2.57
CA GLU A 43 -13.15 10.94 -3.09
C GLU A 43 -13.15 12.43 -2.70
N VAL A 44 -12.18 12.87 -1.90
CA VAL A 44 -12.05 14.29 -1.51
C VAL A 44 -11.59 15.11 -2.70
N LYS A 45 -12.36 16.16 -3.05
CA LYS A 45 -12.08 17.06 -4.18
C LYS A 45 -11.49 18.37 -3.66
N GLU A 46 -10.33 18.31 -3.05
CA GLU A 46 -9.57 19.45 -2.55
C GLU A 46 -8.32 19.65 -3.40
N ALA A 47 -7.95 20.90 -3.66
CA ALA A 47 -6.72 21.20 -4.38
C ALA A 47 -5.51 20.83 -3.50
N LEU A 48 -4.57 20.09 -4.05
CA LEU A 48 -3.35 19.68 -3.37
C LEU A 48 -2.27 20.76 -3.51
N CYS A 49 -1.50 20.98 -2.45
CA CYS A 49 -0.32 21.86 -2.54
C CYS A 49 0.82 21.16 -3.30
N GLU A 50 1.78 21.92 -3.78
CA GLU A 50 2.91 21.43 -4.57
C GLU A 50 3.72 20.35 -3.84
N LEU A 51 3.96 20.54 -2.53
CA LEU A 51 4.66 19.55 -1.71
C LEU A 51 3.91 18.22 -1.65
N THR A 52 2.59 18.27 -1.44
CA THR A 52 1.75 17.07 -1.41
C THR A 52 1.75 16.35 -2.76
N MET A 53 1.63 17.06 -3.86
CA MET A 53 1.71 16.45 -5.20
C MET A 53 3.05 15.75 -5.40
N LYS A 54 4.16 16.38 -5.04
CA LYS A 54 5.50 15.77 -5.12
C LYS A 54 5.62 14.51 -4.26
N ASN A 55 5.12 14.53 -3.03
CA ASN A 55 5.15 13.37 -2.13
C ASN A 55 4.32 12.21 -2.69
N LEU A 56 3.15 12.50 -3.28
CA LEU A 56 2.31 11.48 -3.92
C LEU A 56 2.96 10.89 -5.18
N GLU A 57 3.65 11.70 -5.99
CA GLU A 57 4.40 11.23 -7.17
C GLU A 57 5.57 10.32 -6.76
N GLU A 58 6.30 10.70 -5.71
CA GLU A 58 7.39 9.89 -5.16
C GLU A 58 6.86 8.55 -4.61
N THR A 59 5.76 8.57 -3.85
CA THR A 59 5.08 7.38 -3.35
C THR A 59 4.60 6.50 -4.50
N LEU A 60 3.92 7.07 -5.50
CA LEU A 60 3.44 6.33 -6.67
C LEU A 60 4.56 5.55 -7.35
N LYS A 61 5.72 6.20 -7.55
CA LYS A 61 6.89 5.55 -8.15
C LYS A 61 7.41 4.42 -7.27
N LEU A 62 7.58 4.66 -5.97
CA LEU A 62 8.09 3.69 -5.01
C LEU A 62 7.21 2.43 -4.96
N GLU A 63 5.89 2.59 -4.90
CA GLU A 63 4.94 1.49 -4.85
C GLU A 63 4.89 0.68 -6.16
N MET A 64 5.04 1.34 -7.30
CA MET A 64 5.15 0.65 -8.59
C MET A 64 6.43 -0.17 -8.69
N ASP A 65 7.56 0.36 -8.22
CA ASP A 65 8.83 -0.36 -8.16
C ASP A 65 8.75 -1.56 -7.18
N ALA A 66 8.13 -1.38 -6.01
CA ALA A 66 7.90 -2.46 -5.03
C ALA A 66 7.00 -3.56 -5.59
N ASN A 67 5.91 -3.19 -6.27
CA ASN A 67 5.04 -4.16 -6.96
C ASN A 67 5.84 -5.01 -7.95
N ALA A 68 6.67 -4.39 -8.80
CA ALA A 68 7.48 -5.10 -9.81
C ALA A 68 8.51 -6.05 -9.16
N ILE A 69 9.20 -5.59 -8.11
CA ILE A 69 10.15 -6.39 -7.32
C ILE A 69 9.46 -7.61 -6.69
N TYR A 70 8.32 -7.43 -6.04
CA TYR A 70 7.61 -8.55 -5.38
C TYR A 70 7.05 -9.55 -6.38
N LEU A 71 6.63 -9.12 -7.57
CA LEU A 71 6.26 -10.04 -8.65
C LEU A 71 7.48 -10.85 -9.15
N CYS A 72 8.66 -10.22 -9.26
CA CYS A 72 9.91 -10.91 -9.56
C CYS A 72 10.23 -11.97 -8.48
N MET A 73 10.20 -11.59 -7.19
CA MET A 73 10.47 -12.49 -6.07
C MET A 73 9.47 -13.67 -6.02
N ALA A 74 8.19 -13.40 -6.30
CA ALA A 74 7.18 -14.45 -6.40
C ALA A 74 7.44 -15.45 -7.53
N ALA A 75 8.06 -15.01 -8.63
CA ALA A 75 8.37 -15.87 -9.77
C ALA A 75 9.61 -16.74 -9.55
N LYS A 76 10.50 -16.36 -8.62
CA LYS A 76 11.79 -17.04 -8.41
C LYS A 76 11.82 -18.01 -7.22
N THR A 77 10.81 -17.99 -6.36
CA THR A 77 10.76 -18.90 -5.22
C THR A 77 10.10 -20.23 -5.54
N ASP A 78 10.64 -21.34 -5.04
CA ASP A 78 10.03 -22.67 -5.12
C ASP A 78 8.98 -22.93 -4.02
N SER A 79 8.93 -22.07 -2.99
CA SER A 79 7.94 -22.17 -1.91
C SER A 79 6.59 -21.62 -2.35
N TYR A 80 5.56 -22.48 -2.35
CA TYR A 80 4.20 -22.04 -2.66
C TYR A 80 3.69 -20.92 -1.72
N GLU A 81 3.98 -21.05 -0.42
CA GLU A 81 3.62 -20.05 0.60
C GLU A 81 4.28 -18.70 0.30
N VAL A 82 5.61 -18.68 0.11
CA VAL A 82 6.37 -17.46 -0.18
C VAL A 82 5.93 -16.83 -1.50
N MET A 83 5.67 -17.65 -2.52
CA MET A 83 5.11 -17.16 -3.79
C MET A 83 3.76 -16.46 -3.57
N LYS A 84 2.87 -17.02 -2.75
CA LYS A 84 1.55 -16.42 -2.46
C LYS A 84 1.68 -15.16 -1.63
N MET A 85 2.57 -15.15 -0.65
CA MET A 85 2.89 -13.98 0.16
C MET A 85 3.35 -12.82 -0.73
N TYR A 86 4.38 -13.00 -1.57
CA TYR A 86 4.88 -11.95 -2.46
C TYR A 86 3.84 -11.47 -3.48
N LYS A 87 3.04 -12.38 -4.06
CA LYS A 87 1.92 -11.98 -4.92
C LYS A 87 0.90 -11.13 -4.18
N ARG A 88 0.68 -11.42 -2.89
CA ARG A 88 -0.25 -10.62 -2.09
C ARG A 88 0.34 -9.26 -1.75
N LEU A 89 1.60 -9.18 -1.31
CA LEU A 89 2.31 -7.91 -1.12
C LEU A 89 2.29 -7.08 -2.41
N ALA A 90 2.70 -7.64 -3.55
CA ALA A 90 2.64 -6.92 -4.82
C ALA A 90 1.28 -6.29 -5.13
N ASN A 91 0.17 -6.98 -4.80
CA ASN A 91 -1.17 -6.43 -4.98
C ASN A 91 -1.50 -5.31 -4.00
N VAL A 92 -0.93 -5.33 -2.78
CA VAL A 92 -1.10 -4.25 -1.80
C VAL A 92 -0.38 -3.00 -2.29
N GLU A 93 0.89 -3.13 -2.73
CA GLU A 93 1.66 -1.97 -3.23
C GLU A 93 1.04 -1.39 -4.51
N LEU A 94 0.48 -2.24 -5.39
CA LEU A 94 -0.29 -1.75 -6.53
C LEU A 94 -1.52 -0.94 -6.10
N GLU A 95 -2.16 -1.32 -4.99
CA GLU A 95 -3.30 -0.55 -4.46
C GLU A 95 -2.85 0.74 -3.78
N HIS A 96 -1.69 0.78 -3.11
CA HIS A 96 -1.07 2.01 -2.62
C HIS A 96 -0.77 2.98 -3.77
N ALA A 97 -0.17 2.48 -4.84
CA ALA A 97 0.04 3.26 -6.07
C ALA A 97 -1.28 3.79 -6.66
N ASN A 98 -2.33 2.96 -6.66
CA ASN A 98 -3.66 3.32 -7.14
C ASN A 98 -4.32 4.43 -6.30
N ILE A 99 -4.11 4.45 -4.99
CA ILE A 99 -4.55 5.54 -4.10
C ILE A 99 -3.87 6.86 -4.52
N CYS A 100 -2.55 6.86 -4.70
CA CYS A 100 -1.79 8.04 -5.10
C CYS A 100 -2.26 8.58 -6.46
N ARG A 101 -2.42 7.70 -7.46
CA ARG A 101 -2.91 8.07 -8.78
C ARG A 101 -4.32 8.69 -8.73
N LYS A 102 -5.23 8.15 -7.89
CA LYS A 102 -6.59 8.69 -7.71
C LYS A 102 -6.52 10.12 -7.14
N LEU A 103 -5.67 10.36 -6.14
CA LEU A 103 -5.49 11.69 -5.54
C LEU A 103 -4.84 12.68 -6.52
N LEU A 104 -3.85 12.25 -7.29
CA LEU A 104 -3.20 13.05 -8.34
C LEU A 104 -4.08 13.25 -9.59
N GLN A 105 -5.15 12.48 -9.74
CA GLN A 105 -6.04 12.48 -10.91
C GLN A 105 -5.30 12.20 -12.23
N ILE A 106 -4.34 11.27 -12.21
CA ILE A 106 -3.56 10.85 -13.38
C ILE A 106 -3.84 9.40 -13.75
N ASN A 107 -3.39 8.98 -14.94
CA ASN A 107 -3.40 7.58 -15.32
C ASN A 107 -2.30 6.82 -14.59
N MET A 108 -2.51 5.50 -14.38
CA MET A 108 -1.46 4.64 -13.84
C MET A 108 -0.27 4.63 -14.80
N PRO A 109 0.96 4.90 -14.34
CA PRO A 109 2.15 4.76 -15.17
C PRO A 109 2.38 3.28 -15.56
N GLU A 110 3.16 3.05 -16.61
CA GLU A 110 3.56 1.70 -16.97
C GLU A 110 4.46 1.11 -15.88
N VAL A 111 4.23 -0.17 -15.56
CA VAL A 111 5.05 -0.91 -14.60
C VAL A 111 6.40 -1.21 -15.26
N GLY A 112 7.48 -0.80 -14.62
CA GLY A 112 8.82 -1.21 -14.99
C GLY A 112 9.08 -2.70 -14.74
N SER A 113 10.21 -3.21 -15.19
CA SER A 113 10.71 -4.52 -14.79
C SER A 113 11.83 -4.33 -13.77
N GLU A 114 11.66 -4.90 -12.59
CA GLU A 114 12.65 -4.86 -11.54
C GLU A 114 13.38 -6.21 -11.40
N LEU A 115 14.65 -6.14 -11.00
CA LEU A 115 15.47 -7.33 -10.77
C LEU A 115 15.45 -7.71 -9.28
N CYS A 116 15.33 -9.01 -9.02
CA CYS A 116 15.42 -9.59 -7.70
C CYS A 116 16.46 -10.72 -7.66
N SER A 117 16.88 -11.13 -6.46
CA SER A 117 17.81 -12.24 -6.30
C SER A 117 17.16 -13.59 -6.62
N ASP A 118 17.97 -14.56 -7.02
CA ASP A 118 17.58 -15.96 -7.10
C ASP A 118 17.54 -16.65 -5.72
N LYS A 119 18.05 -15.98 -4.67
CA LYS A 119 18.08 -16.48 -3.31
C LYS A 119 16.95 -15.87 -2.48
N THR A 120 16.03 -16.71 -2.03
CA THR A 120 14.87 -16.28 -1.23
C THR A 120 15.25 -15.48 0.02
N GLN A 121 16.33 -15.86 0.72
CA GLN A 121 16.78 -15.16 1.93
C GLN A 121 17.25 -13.73 1.64
N GLU A 122 17.94 -13.50 0.51
CA GLU A 122 18.33 -12.17 0.08
C GLU A 122 17.11 -11.30 -0.29
N ASN A 123 16.08 -11.95 -0.85
CA ASN A 123 14.82 -11.28 -1.16
C ASN A 123 14.07 -10.86 0.12
N PHE A 124 14.05 -11.68 1.18
CA PHE A 124 13.45 -11.29 2.46
C PHE A 124 14.16 -10.08 3.06
N GLN A 125 15.48 -10.06 3.07
CA GLN A 125 16.23 -8.90 3.56
C GLN A 125 15.95 -7.65 2.72
N LYS A 126 15.93 -7.79 1.39
CA LYS A 126 15.59 -6.69 0.48
C LYS A 126 14.18 -6.16 0.73
N THR A 127 13.21 -7.04 0.98
CA THR A 127 11.85 -6.64 1.34
C THR A 127 11.84 -5.84 2.63
N LEU A 128 12.51 -6.34 3.68
CA LEU A 128 12.60 -5.61 4.95
C LEU A 128 13.16 -4.20 4.77
N ASP A 129 14.21 -4.04 3.95
CA ASP A 129 14.83 -2.74 3.69
C ASP A 129 13.88 -1.80 2.91
N LEU A 130 13.08 -2.32 1.98
CA LEU A 130 12.09 -1.56 1.21
C LEU A 130 10.95 -1.09 2.11
N GLU A 131 10.37 -1.99 2.90
CA GLU A 131 9.26 -1.67 3.81
C GLU A 131 9.68 -0.68 4.91
N ASP A 132 10.90 -0.84 5.47
CA ASP A 132 11.43 0.11 6.45
C ASP A 132 11.63 1.51 5.84
N HIS A 133 12.16 1.57 4.61
CA HIS A 133 12.28 2.84 3.87
C HIS A 133 10.90 3.49 3.64
N ALA A 134 9.93 2.74 3.14
CA ALA A 134 8.57 3.23 2.89
C ALA A 134 7.89 3.70 4.17
N ALA A 135 7.96 2.91 5.25
CA ALA A 135 7.39 3.27 6.55
C ALA A 135 7.93 4.60 7.08
N ASN A 136 9.27 4.79 7.04
CA ASN A 136 9.91 6.03 7.47
C ASN A 136 9.49 7.21 6.59
N LEU A 137 9.49 7.04 5.28
CA LEU A 137 9.09 8.08 4.32
C LEU A 137 7.63 8.52 4.54
N TYR A 138 6.71 7.57 4.70
CA TYR A 138 5.29 7.89 4.92
C TYR A 138 5.02 8.54 6.28
N ALA A 139 5.80 8.20 7.32
CA ALA A 139 5.75 8.92 8.59
C ALA A 139 6.16 10.40 8.43
N GLU A 140 7.16 10.71 7.60
CA GLU A 140 7.58 12.09 7.29
C GLU A 140 6.53 12.81 6.44
N PHE A 141 5.99 12.14 5.42
CA PHE A 141 4.95 12.72 4.56
C PHE A 141 3.67 13.00 5.34
N ALA A 142 3.27 12.12 6.28
CA ALA A 142 2.14 12.38 7.16
C ALA A 142 2.35 13.62 8.04
N LYS A 143 3.58 13.86 8.53
CA LYS A 143 3.91 15.05 9.34
C LYS A 143 3.87 16.35 8.52
N SER A 144 4.36 16.28 7.28
CA SER A 144 4.47 17.46 6.39
C SER A 144 3.19 17.76 5.60
N SER A 145 2.24 16.84 5.52
CA SER A 145 0.98 17.03 4.80
C SER A 145 0.12 18.13 5.41
N VAL A 146 -0.33 19.06 4.58
CA VAL A 146 -1.24 20.16 4.92
C VAL A 146 -2.70 19.69 4.85
N GLU A 147 -3.03 18.93 3.82
CA GLU A 147 -4.38 18.41 3.56
C GLU A 147 -4.69 17.25 4.53
N LYS A 148 -5.78 17.40 5.27
CA LYS A 148 -6.16 16.42 6.31
C LYS A 148 -6.34 15.00 5.76
N HIS A 149 -6.98 14.86 4.60
CA HIS A 149 -7.23 13.56 3.99
C HIS A 149 -5.94 12.88 3.54
N VAL A 150 -4.96 13.63 3.03
CA VAL A 150 -3.63 13.12 2.65
C VAL A 150 -2.84 12.70 3.88
N LYS A 151 -2.88 13.49 4.96
CA LYS A 151 -2.27 13.11 6.25
C LYS A 151 -2.83 11.79 6.79
N ILE A 152 -4.15 11.60 6.71
CA ILE A 152 -4.81 10.34 7.11
C ILE A 152 -4.33 9.19 6.23
N MET A 153 -4.26 9.39 4.93
CA MET A 153 -3.77 8.40 3.96
C MET A 153 -2.33 7.98 4.29
N PHE A 154 -1.37 8.90 4.38
CA PHE A 154 0.02 8.53 4.70
C PHE A 154 0.18 7.88 6.07
N THR A 155 -0.65 8.27 7.06
CA THR A 155 -0.67 7.59 8.36
C THR A 155 -1.12 6.13 8.22
N ALA A 156 -2.11 5.86 7.38
CA ALA A 156 -2.60 4.50 7.15
C ALA A 156 -1.60 3.65 6.34
N LEU A 157 -0.94 4.23 5.33
CA LEU A 157 0.12 3.56 4.58
C LEU A 157 1.30 3.22 5.51
N ASN A 158 1.81 4.17 6.28
CA ASN A 158 2.86 3.89 7.27
C ASN A 158 2.50 2.69 8.17
N GLN A 159 1.25 2.60 8.64
CA GLN A 159 0.80 1.47 9.45
C GLN A 159 0.78 0.14 8.67
N ALA A 160 0.43 0.18 7.38
CA ALA A 160 0.45 -1.01 6.53
C ALA A 160 1.88 -1.51 6.32
N GLU A 161 2.85 -0.62 6.03
CA GLU A 161 4.25 -1.00 5.89
C GLU A 161 4.84 -1.57 7.19
N MET A 162 4.47 -1.01 8.34
CA MET A 162 4.85 -1.59 9.63
C MET A 162 4.30 -3.02 9.83
N ASP A 163 3.08 -3.29 9.35
CA ASP A 163 2.50 -4.62 9.41
C ASP A 163 3.19 -5.57 8.39
N HIS A 164 3.67 -5.08 7.22
CA HIS A 164 4.52 -5.83 6.28
C HIS A 164 5.89 -6.16 6.86
N ILE A 165 6.55 -5.22 7.56
CA ILE A 165 7.79 -5.45 8.29
C ILE A 165 7.63 -6.60 9.30
N GLU A 166 6.54 -6.59 10.09
CA GLU A 166 6.27 -7.68 11.05
C GLU A 166 6.02 -9.02 10.34
N LEU A 167 5.34 -9.02 9.18
CA LEU A 167 5.17 -10.22 8.37
C LEU A 167 6.52 -10.79 7.93
N ILE A 168 7.40 -9.98 7.35
CA ILE A 168 8.69 -10.42 6.81
C ILE A 168 9.63 -10.92 7.89
N LYS A 169 9.62 -10.34 9.09
CA LYS A 169 10.42 -10.83 10.23
C LYS A 169 10.13 -12.28 10.61
N ASN A 170 8.96 -12.82 10.28
CA ASN A 170 8.65 -14.23 10.53
C ASN A 170 9.37 -15.17 9.56
N TYR A 171 10.01 -14.66 8.49
CA TYR A 171 10.73 -15.43 7.46
C TYR A 171 12.26 -15.26 7.56
N LEU A 172 12.75 -14.33 8.38
CA LEU A 172 14.18 -14.09 8.64
C LEU A 172 14.67 -14.89 9.84
#